data_f967faa1a8260e9ac81d19c1d6c31a69
#
_entry.id   f967faa1a8260e9ac81d19c1d6c31a69
#
_cell.length_a   1.000
_cell.length_b   1.000
_cell.length_c   1.000
_cell.angle_alpha   90.00
_cell.angle_beta   90.00
_cell.angle_gamma   90.00
#
_symmetry.space_group_name_H-M   'P 1'
#
loop_
_entity.id
_entity.type
_entity.pdbx_description
1 polymer ?
#
loop_
_entity_poly.entity_id
_entity_poly.type
_entity_poly.pdbx_seq_one_letter_code
_entity_poly.pdbx_strand_id
1 'polypeptide(L)'
;TYEVTQSSYTTERFPWPEMRLTDLYLLYAEALNEKDDANNRELAISYLDQIRARAGLKGIKESWDTYSRYPNRYKTQEGLREIIQRERAIELMFEGSRFWDLRRWKTANKVLNEKIHGWNFEGETPAEYYSQRTLYTLKFIAPRDYFWPIHQNDLVVNPKLVQNPGW
;
A
#
# COMPACT_ATOMS: atom_id res chain seq x y z
N THR A 1 -19.88 -13.79 23.94
CA THR A 1 -19.03 -13.33 25.05
C THR A 1 -17.94 -14.37 25.30
N TYR A 2 -16.71 -14.07 24.90
CA TYR A 2 -15.56 -14.86 25.28
C TYR A 2 -15.16 -14.44 26.70
N GLU A 3 -15.39 -15.29 27.71
CA GLU A 3 -14.78 -15.13 29.01
C GLU A 3 -13.31 -15.58 28.89
N VAL A 4 -12.41 -14.61 28.94
CA VAL A 4 -10.99 -14.88 29.06
C VAL A 4 -10.69 -15.17 30.53
N THR A 5 -10.67 -16.44 30.89
CA THR A 5 -10.17 -16.85 32.21
C THR A 5 -8.66 -16.64 32.29
N GLN A 6 -8.23 -15.88 33.26
CA GLN A 6 -6.87 -15.36 33.49
C GLN A 6 -5.80 -16.41 33.87
N SER A 7 -5.88 -17.63 33.41
CA SER A 7 -4.86 -18.63 33.72
C SER A 7 -4.12 -19.10 32.46
N SER A 8 -2.88 -18.66 32.35
CA SER A 8 -1.84 -19.12 31.42
C SER A 8 -2.09 -18.84 29.94
N TYR A 9 -1.68 -17.65 29.49
CA TYR A 9 -1.37 -17.44 28.06
C TYR A 9 -0.09 -18.19 27.72
N THR A 10 -0.20 -19.26 26.94
CA THR A 10 0.95 -19.87 26.30
C THR A 10 1.12 -19.19 24.94
N THR A 11 2.12 -18.35 24.81
CA THR A 11 2.43 -17.72 23.52
C THR A 11 3.16 -18.74 22.66
N GLU A 12 2.51 -19.25 21.64
CA GLU A 12 3.18 -20.07 20.64
C GLU A 12 3.98 -19.19 19.68
N ARG A 13 5.25 -19.52 19.48
CA ARG A 13 6.05 -18.90 18.43
C ARG A 13 5.60 -19.42 17.08
N PHE A 14 5.08 -18.52 16.23
CA PHE A 14 4.87 -18.86 14.83
C PHE A 14 5.92 -18.12 13.96
N PRO A 15 6.38 -18.74 12.85
CA PRO A 15 7.29 -18.07 11.95
C PRO A 15 6.56 -16.91 11.25
N TRP A 16 7.13 -15.70 11.33
CA TRP A 16 6.60 -14.55 10.62
C TRP A 16 6.90 -14.70 9.12
N PRO A 17 5.90 -14.63 8.23
CA PRO A 17 6.14 -14.70 6.79
C PRO A 17 6.74 -13.37 6.31
N GLU A 18 7.99 -13.37 5.90
CA GLU A 18 8.66 -12.20 5.29
C GLU A 18 8.16 -11.93 3.88
N MET A 19 7.80 -12.98 3.14
CA MET A 19 7.27 -12.91 1.78
C MET A 19 6.17 -13.95 1.60
N ARG A 20 5.08 -13.53 0.95
CA ARG A 20 3.95 -14.42 0.61
C ARG A 20 3.85 -14.57 -0.90
N LEU A 21 3.32 -15.72 -1.36
CA LEU A 21 3.08 -15.97 -2.78
C LEU A 21 2.22 -14.87 -3.43
N THR A 22 1.28 -14.33 -2.69
CA THR A 22 0.44 -13.21 -3.13
C THR A 22 1.25 -11.96 -3.49
N ASP A 23 2.30 -11.66 -2.73
CA ASP A 23 3.20 -10.54 -3.05
C ASP A 23 3.90 -10.77 -4.41
N LEU A 24 4.39 -11.99 -4.65
CA LEU A 24 4.98 -12.36 -5.94
C LEU A 24 3.97 -12.24 -7.10
N TYR A 25 2.74 -12.67 -6.90
CA TYR A 25 1.69 -12.53 -7.91
C TYR A 25 1.41 -11.07 -8.25
N LEU A 26 1.36 -10.20 -7.25
CA LEU A 26 1.15 -8.76 -7.45
C LEU A 26 2.32 -8.09 -8.14
N LEU A 27 3.56 -8.43 -7.77
CA LEU A 27 4.78 -7.94 -8.44
C LEU A 27 4.85 -8.41 -9.89
N TYR A 28 4.50 -9.67 -10.13
CA TYR A 28 4.49 -10.22 -11.48
C TYR A 28 3.38 -9.61 -12.35
N ALA A 29 2.18 -9.43 -11.80
CA ALA A 29 1.11 -8.72 -12.50
C ALA A 29 1.49 -7.28 -12.86
N GLU A 30 2.19 -6.58 -11.97
CA GLU A 30 2.72 -5.25 -12.25
C GLU A 30 3.74 -5.28 -13.39
N ALA A 31 4.71 -6.19 -13.33
CA ALA A 31 5.73 -6.33 -14.38
C ALA A 31 5.11 -6.68 -15.75
N LEU A 32 4.12 -7.54 -15.79
CA LEU A 32 3.39 -7.90 -17.00
C LEU A 32 2.66 -6.69 -17.59
N ASN A 33 1.99 -5.90 -16.75
CA ASN A 33 1.29 -4.72 -17.20
C ASN A 33 2.24 -3.65 -17.77
N GLU A 34 3.44 -3.53 -17.22
CA GLU A 34 4.43 -2.55 -17.70
C GLU A 34 5.03 -2.89 -19.08
N LYS A 35 4.86 -4.11 -19.56
CA LYS A 35 5.23 -4.48 -20.94
C LYS A 35 4.27 -3.95 -22.00
N ASP A 36 3.13 -3.40 -21.59
CA ASP A 36 2.08 -2.80 -22.43
C ASP A 36 1.61 -3.67 -23.62
N ASP A 37 1.36 -4.94 -23.36
CA ASP A 37 0.89 -5.92 -24.31
C ASP A 37 -0.47 -6.49 -23.84
N ALA A 38 -1.42 -6.66 -24.75
CA ALA A 38 -2.75 -7.15 -24.43
C ALA A 38 -2.73 -8.55 -23.77
N ASN A 39 -1.88 -9.46 -24.26
CA ASN A 39 -1.76 -10.79 -23.68
C ASN A 39 -1.17 -10.74 -22.27
N ASN A 40 -0.20 -9.88 -22.06
CA ASN A 40 0.40 -9.66 -20.73
C ASN A 40 -0.61 -9.05 -19.76
N ARG A 41 -1.47 -8.12 -20.22
CA ARG A 41 -2.54 -7.56 -19.37
C ARG A 41 -3.56 -8.64 -18.96
N GLU A 42 -3.97 -9.51 -19.90
CA GLU A 42 -4.84 -10.62 -19.56
C GLU A 42 -4.20 -11.57 -18.53
N LEU A 43 -2.93 -11.88 -18.70
CA LEU A 43 -2.19 -12.69 -17.74
C LEU A 43 -2.06 -12.00 -16.39
N ALA A 44 -1.78 -10.69 -16.35
CA ALA A 44 -1.77 -9.91 -15.11
C ALA A 44 -3.11 -9.98 -14.37
N ILE A 45 -4.22 -9.81 -15.10
CA ILE A 45 -5.57 -9.94 -14.54
C ILE A 45 -5.80 -11.34 -13.96
N SER A 46 -5.32 -12.38 -14.61
CA SER A 46 -5.49 -13.75 -14.11
C SER A 46 -4.79 -13.97 -12.75
N TYR A 47 -3.63 -13.35 -12.51
CA TYR A 47 -2.96 -13.40 -11.20
C TYR A 47 -3.72 -12.60 -10.13
N LEU A 48 -4.27 -11.44 -10.49
CA LEU A 48 -5.14 -10.70 -9.59
C LEU A 48 -6.40 -11.49 -9.22
N ASP A 49 -7.00 -12.15 -10.20
CA ASP A 49 -8.21 -12.94 -10.00
C ASP A 49 -7.97 -14.15 -9.08
N GLN A 50 -6.78 -14.77 -9.10
CA GLN A 50 -6.41 -15.81 -8.14
C GLN A 50 -6.39 -15.29 -6.70
N ILE A 51 -5.85 -14.07 -6.50
CA ILE A 51 -5.82 -13.42 -5.18
C ILE A 51 -7.24 -13.13 -4.70
N ARG A 52 -8.04 -12.54 -5.58
CA ARG A 52 -9.44 -12.19 -5.30
C ARG A 52 -10.31 -13.42 -5.02
N ALA A 53 -10.13 -14.48 -5.79
CA ALA A 53 -10.85 -15.74 -5.58
C ALA A 53 -10.56 -16.34 -4.20
N ARG A 54 -9.31 -16.30 -3.73
CA ARG A 54 -8.95 -16.72 -2.37
C ARG A 54 -9.71 -15.95 -1.28
N ALA A 55 -9.98 -14.67 -1.53
CA ALA A 55 -10.77 -13.81 -0.63
C ALA A 55 -12.30 -13.92 -0.85
N GLY A 56 -12.77 -14.80 -1.74
CA GLY A 56 -14.19 -14.95 -2.07
C GLY A 56 -14.76 -13.80 -2.92
N LEU A 57 -13.89 -13.02 -3.57
CA LEU A 57 -14.28 -11.87 -4.38
C LEU A 57 -14.42 -12.27 -5.86
N LYS A 58 -15.26 -11.54 -6.57
CA LYS A 58 -15.38 -11.65 -8.03
C LYS A 58 -14.12 -11.15 -8.72
N GLY A 59 -13.85 -11.68 -9.93
CA GLY A 59 -12.72 -11.27 -10.75
C GLY A 59 -12.73 -9.78 -11.11
N ILE A 60 -11.58 -9.28 -11.57
CA ILE A 60 -11.38 -7.86 -11.90
C ILE A 60 -12.38 -7.38 -12.96
N LYS A 61 -12.52 -8.11 -14.07
CA LYS A 61 -13.40 -7.69 -15.16
C LYS A 61 -14.85 -7.57 -14.69
N GLU A 62 -15.38 -8.62 -14.07
CA GLU A 62 -16.75 -8.60 -13.56
C GLU A 62 -16.98 -7.49 -12.54
N SER A 63 -16.05 -7.32 -11.60
CA SER A 63 -16.17 -6.32 -10.55
C SER A 63 -16.14 -4.89 -11.11
N TRP A 64 -15.24 -4.62 -12.04
CA TRP A 64 -15.11 -3.26 -12.58
C TRP A 64 -16.21 -2.92 -13.56
N ASP A 65 -16.65 -3.87 -14.39
CA ASP A 65 -17.73 -3.61 -15.34
C ASP A 65 -19.11 -3.48 -14.67
N THR A 66 -19.32 -4.20 -13.55
CA THR A 66 -20.62 -4.19 -12.86
C THR A 66 -20.75 -3.09 -11.81
N TYR A 67 -19.69 -2.84 -11.02
CA TYR A 67 -19.81 -2.01 -9.81
C TYR A 67 -18.97 -0.73 -9.85
N SER A 68 -18.05 -0.59 -10.82
CA SER A 68 -17.20 0.59 -10.89
C SER A 68 -17.89 1.74 -11.61
N ARG A 69 -17.62 2.97 -11.14
CA ARG A 69 -17.96 4.19 -11.89
C ARG A 69 -17.21 4.30 -13.22
N TYR A 70 -16.12 3.56 -13.37
CA TYR A 70 -15.25 3.54 -14.56
C TYR A 70 -15.12 2.12 -15.10
N PRO A 71 -16.15 1.56 -15.76
CA PRO A 71 -16.07 0.25 -16.39
C PRO A 71 -14.98 0.24 -17.45
N ASN A 72 -14.44 -0.94 -17.75
CA ASN A 72 -13.37 -1.14 -18.75
C ASN A 72 -12.00 -0.48 -18.40
N ARG A 73 -11.82 0.10 -17.21
CA ARG A 73 -10.55 0.75 -16.83
C ARG A 73 -9.35 -0.20 -16.92
N TYR A 74 -9.55 -1.49 -16.65
CA TYR A 74 -8.55 -2.54 -16.73
C TYR A 74 -8.02 -2.81 -18.16
N LYS A 75 -8.66 -2.26 -19.19
CA LYS A 75 -8.25 -2.47 -20.61
C LYS A 75 -7.05 -1.62 -21.01
N THR A 76 -6.74 -0.58 -20.26
CA THR A 76 -5.58 0.29 -20.52
C THR A 76 -4.46 -0.03 -19.56
N GLN A 77 -3.21 0.17 -19.97
CA GLN A 77 -2.03 -0.01 -19.12
C GLN A 77 -2.12 0.83 -17.85
N GLU A 78 -2.44 2.11 -17.99
CA GLU A 78 -2.55 3.04 -16.86
C GLU A 78 -3.67 2.63 -15.90
N GLY A 79 -4.84 2.29 -16.43
CA GLY A 79 -5.97 1.88 -15.62
C GLY A 79 -5.71 0.56 -14.88
N LEU A 80 -5.09 -0.42 -15.54
CA LEU A 80 -4.73 -1.67 -14.87
C LEU A 80 -3.60 -1.46 -13.85
N ARG A 81 -2.64 -0.56 -14.10
CA ARG A 81 -1.63 -0.17 -13.11
C ARG A 81 -2.27 0.34 -11.82
N GLU A 82 -3.23 1.22 -11.92
CA GLU A 82 -3.94 1.73 -10.72
C GLU A 82 -4.71 0.62 -9.99
N ILE A 83 -5.32 -0.30 -10.74
CA ILE A 83 -6.01 -1.46 -10.15
C ILE A 83 -5.02 -2.34 -9.40
N ILE A 84 -3.90 -2.71 -10.02
CA ILE A 84 -2.85 -3.52 -9.39
C ILE A 84 -2.32 -2.84 -8.12
N GLN A 85 -2.03 -1.55 -8.19
CA GLN A 85 -1.55 -0.78 -7.03
C GLN A 85 -2.56 -0.75 -5.89
N ARG A 86 -3.86 -0.68 -6.22
CA ARG A 86 -4.94 -0.72 -5.24
C ARG A 86 -5.11 -2.10 -4.62
N GLU A 87 -5.13 -3.16 -5.44
CA GLU A 87 -5.22 -4.55 -4.96
C GLU A 87 -4.01 -4.86 -4.05
N ARG A 88 -2.81 -4.42 -4.45
CA ARG A 88 -1.61 -4.56 -3.63
C ARG A 88 -1.70 -3.83 -2.29
N ALA A 89 -2.22 -2.61 -2.28
CA ALA A 89 -2.40 -1.84 -1.06
C ALA A 89 -3.39 -2.48 -0.09
N ILE A 90 -4.43 -3.16 -0.61
CA ILE A 90 -5.45 -3.83 0.19
C ILE A 90 -4.92 -5.19 0.70
N GLU A 91 -4.35 -5.99 -0.19
CA GLU A 91 -3.92 -7.35 0.14
C GLU A 91 -2.74 -7.40 1.11
N LEU A 92 -1.80 -6.44 0.99
CA LEU A 92 -0.60 -6.37 1.83
C LEU A 92 -0.72 -5.31 2.94
N MET A 93 -1.94 -4.97 3.32
CA MET A 93 -2.19 -4.01 4.40
C MET A 93 -1.58 -4.53 5.72
N PHE A 94 -0.91 -3.64 6.46
CA PHE A 94 -0.19 -3.91 7.70
C PHE A 94 1.07 -4.80 7.58
N GLU A 95 1.52 -5.11 6.35
CA GLU A 95 2.75 -5.90 6.12
C GLU A 95 3.98 -5.01 5.81
N GLY A 96 3.86 -3.69 5.93
CA GLY A 96 4.96 -2.74 5.71
C GLY A 96 5.28 -2.42 4.24
N SER A 97 4.68 -3.13 3.28
CA SER A 97 4.95 -2.98 1.84
C SER A 97 4.59 -1.59 1.30
N ARG A 98 3.53 -0.95 1.81
CA ARG A 98 3.01 0.33 1.33
C ARG A 98 4.04 1.44 1.30
N PHE A 99 4.88 1.53 2.32
CA PHE A 99 5.94 2.53 2.41
C PHE A 99 6.93 2.45 1.22
N TRP A 100 7.34 1.23 0.89
CA TRP A 100 8.27 0.97 -0.21
C TRP A 100 7.60 1.15 -1.57
N ASP A 101 6.37 0.70 -1.72
CA ASP A 101 5.58 0.84 -2.93
C ASP A 101 5.39 2.31 -3.33
N LEU A 102 5.00 3.17 -2.42
CA LEU A 102 4.85 4.60 -2.68
C LEU A 102 6.15 5.27 -3.11
N ARG A 103 7.28 4.80 -2.58
CA ARG A 103 8.60 5.30 -2.94
C ARG A 103 9.02 4.83 -4.34
N ARG A 104 8.93 3.53 -4.63
CA ARG A 104 9.33 2.98 -5.95
C ARG A 104 8.42 3.46 -7.09
N TRP A 105 7.14 3.69 -6.81
CA TRP A 105 6.21 4.30 -7.78
C TRP A 105 6.36 5.82 -7.90
N LYS A 106 7.16 6.45 -7.05
CA LYS A 106 7.32 7.91 -6.95
C LYS A 106 6.00 8.65 -6.70
N THR A 107 5.08 8.02 -5.99
CA THR A 107 3.77 8.58 -5.63
C THR A 107 3.70 9.07 -4.18
N ALA A 108 4.77 8.86 -3.39
CA ALA A 108 4.82 9.24 -1.99
C ALA A 108 4.52 10.73 -1.75
N ASN A 109 5.03 11.61 -2.61
CA ASN A 109 4.78 13.05 -2.50
C ASN A 109 3.32 13.45 -2.76
N LYS A 110 2.53 12.62 -3.43
CA LYS A 110 1.10 12.84 -3.63
C LYS A 110 0.30 12.32 -2.44
N VAL A 111 0.63 11.11 -1.95
CA VAL A 111 -0.13 10.42 -0.90
C VAL A 111 0.26 10.88 0.50
N LEU A 112 1.54 11.18 0.73
CA LEU A 112 2.07 11.55 2.04
C LEU A 112 2.14 13.07 2.27
N ASN A 113 1.24 13.84 1.66
CA ASN A 113 1.02 15.27 1.92
C ASN A 113 -0.46 15.55 2.24
N GLU A 114 -1.20 14.52 2.64
CA GLU A 114 -2.62 14.63 2.95
C GLU A 114 -2.85 14.77 4.46
N LYS A 115 -4.04 15.26 4.79
CA LYS A 115 -4.51 15.33 6.17
C LYS A 115 -5.03 13.95 6.58
N ILE A 116 -4.59 13.48 7.73
CA ILE A 116 -5.15 12.26 8.32
C ILE A 116 -6.30 12.64 9.23
N HIS A 117 -7.43 12.07 8.95
CA HIS A 117 -8.66 12.30 9.69
C HIS A 117 -9.02 11.11 10.58
N GLY A 118 -9.72 11.37 11.64
CA GLY A 118 -10.26 10.37 12.54
C GLY A 118 -11.53 10.88 13.21
N TRP A 119 -12.17 10.01 13.99
CA TRP A 119 -13.29 10.39 14.82
C TRP A 119 -12.85 11.30 15.96
N ASN A 120 -13.76 12.15 16.42
CA ASN A 120 -13.54 13.00 17.59
C ASN A 120 -13.82 12.20 18.87
N PHE A 121 -12.86 11.38 19.30
CA PHE A 121 -13.00 10.54 20.49
C PHE A 121 -13.07 11.32 21.82
N GLU A 122 -12.93 12.66 21.79
CA GLU A 122 -13.15 13.55 22.93
C GLU A 122 -14.59 14.11 22.97
N GLY A 123 -15.42 13.78 21.97
CA GLY A 123 -16.81 14.21 21.91
C GLY A 123 -17.68 13.52 22.96
N GLU A 124 -18.48 14.28 23.70
CA GLU A 124 -19.34 13.78 24.76
C GLU A 124 -20.70 13.27 24.24
N THR A 125 -21.09 13.69 23.05
CA THR A 125 -22.32 13.25 22.39
C THR A 125 -22.03 12.37 21.18
N PRO A 126 -22.95 11.49 20.73
CA PRO A 126 -22.77 10.70 19.52
C PRO A 126 -22.49 11.56 18.28
N ALA A 127 -23.13 12.71 18.16
CA ALA A 127 -22.90 13.63 17.04
C ALA A 127 -21.49 14.21 17.03
N GLU A 128 -20.97 14.57 18.19
CA GLU A 128 -19.61 15.07 18.35
C GLU A 128 -18.57 13.96 18.15
N TYR A 129 -18.84 12.76 18.70
CA TYR A 129 -17.94 11.62 18.56
C TYR A 129 -17.76 11.22 17.09
N TYR A 130 -18.85 11.12 16.32
CA TYR A 130 -18.80 10.77 14.91
C TYR A 130 -18.45 11.94 13.99
N SER A 131 -18.14 13.12 14.53
CA SER A 131 -17.59 14.21 13.72
C SER A 131 -16.16 13.91 13.31
N GLN A 132 -15.84 14.23 12.06
CA GLN A 132 -14.49 14.05 11.52
C GLN A 132 -13.58 15.21 11.96
N ARG A 133 -12.44 14.90 12.56
CA ARG A 133 -11.40 15.89 12.86
C ARG A 133 -10.07 15.53 12.19
N THR A 134 -9.27 16.53 11.87
CA THR A 134 -7.89 16.33 11.40
C THR A 134 -7.02 15.97 12.60
N LEU A 135 -6.45 14.77 12.59
CA LEU A 135 -5.53 14.32 13.64
C LEU A 135 -4.13 14.91 13.44
N TYR A 136 -3.62 14.82 12.24
CA TYR A 136 -2.34 15.42 11.83
C TYR A 136 -2.28 15.55 10.31
N THR A 137 -1.31 16.33 9.83
CA THR A 137 -1.04 16.49 8.40
C THR A 137 0.30 15.85 8.09
N LEU A 138 0.29 14.90 7.17
CA LEU A 138 1.51 14.29 6.65
C LEU A 138 2.31 15.33 5.87
N LYS A 139 3.62 15.21 5.88
CA LYS A 139 4.53 16.08 5.12
C LYS A 139 5.64 15.23 4.50
N PHE A 140 5.71 15.27 3.18
CA PHE A 140 6.74 14.61 2.37
C PHE A 140 7.33 15.62 1.39
N ILE A 141 8.62 15.88 1.48
CA ILE A 141 9.32 16.87 0.65
C ILE A 141 10.14 16.13 -0.41
N ALA A 142 9.70 16.19 -1.67
CA ALA A 142 10.48 15.65 -2.79
C ALA A 142 11.53 16.69 -3.26
N PRO A 143 12.72 16.25 -3.71
CA PRO A 143 13.23 14.87 -3.78
C PRO A 143 13.80 14.32 -2.47
N ARG A 144 13.98 15.18 -1.45
CA ARG A 144 14.68 14.88 -0.19
C ARG A 144 14.20 13.57 0.46
N ASP A 145 12.91 13.44 0.72
CA ASP A 145 12.34 12.36 1.52
C ASP A 145 12.25 11.01 0.77
N TYR A 146 12.64 10.99 -0.51
CA TYR A 146 12.88 9.73 -1.23
C TYR A 146 14.21 9.07 -0.84
N PHE A 147 15.13 9.82 -0.25
CA PHE A 147 16.45 9.38 0.18
C PHE A 147 16.58 9.44 1.70
N TRP A 148 17.52 8.67 2.25
CA TRP A 148 17.93 8.78 3.63
C TRP A 148 19.15 9.71 3.74
N PRO A 149 19.27 10.52 4.80
CA PRO A 149 20.50 11.30 5.01
C PRO A 149 21.66 10.35 5.26
N ILE A 150 22.82 10.70 4.70
CA ILE A 150 24.09 10.10 5.10
C ILE A 150 24.46 10.68 6.47
N HIS A 151 24.90 9.82 7.39
CA HIS A 151 25.23 10.26 8.73
C HIS A 151 26.39 11.28 8.70
N GLN A 152 26.30 12.35 9.48
CA GLN A 152 27.27 13.46 9.44
C GLN A 152 28.72 13.00 9.70
N ASN A 153 28.92 12.03 10.60
CA ASN A 153 30.27 11.51 10.87
C ASN A 153 30.87 10.81 9.65
N ASP A 154 30.07 10.14 8.83
CA ASP A 154 30.56 9.45 7.62
C ASP A 154 31.04 10.48 6.58
N LEU A 155 30.35 11.60 6.47
CA LEU A 155 30.75 12.71 5.60
C LEU A 155 32.06 13.39 6.08
N VAL A 156 32.25 13.47 7.38
CA VAL A 156 33.50 14.04 7.96
C VAL A 156 34.68 13.10 7.74
N VAL A 157 34.49 11.80 7.94
CA VAL A 157 35.54 10.78 7.78
C VAL A 157 35.90 10.57 6.32
N ASN A 158 34.93 10.65 5.41
CA ASN A 158 35.16 10.47 4.00
C ASN A 158 34.74 11.70 3.17
N PRO A 159 35.67 12.63 2.90
CA PRO A 159 35.36 13.88 2.19
C PRO A 159 34.97 13.70 0.72
N LYS A 160 35.01 12.46 0.19
CA LYS A 160 34.50 12.13 -1.15
C LYS A 160 33.00 11.82 -1.16
N LEU A 161 32.38 11.62 0.01
CA LEU A 161 30.96 11.46 0.13
C LEU A 161 30.25 12.81 -0.04
N VAL A 162 29.18 12.78 -0.81
CA VAL A 162 28.29 13.95 -0.99
C VAL A 162 26.93 13.60 -0.41
N GLN A 163 26.39 14.49 0.39
CA GLN A 163 25.06 14.30 0.99
C GLN A 163 23.97 14.13 -0.07
N ASN A 164 22.97 13.34 0.24
CA ASN A 164 21.80 13.18 -0.60
C ASN A 164 21.04 14.51 -0.79
N PRO A 165 20.39 14.70 -1.97
CA PRO A 165 19.76 15.97 -2.29
C PRO A 165 18.73 16.42 -1.25
N GLY A 166 18.89 17.63 -0.73
CA GLY A 166 17.97 18.27 0.20
C GLY A 166 18.17 17.95 1.68
N TRP A 167 19.25 17.20 2.02
CA TRP A 167 19.68 16.92 3.40
C TRP A 167 20.89 17.78 3.80
#